data_4c148119d09c652c83c55e4c629b8b65
#
_entry.id   4c148119d09c652c83c55e4c629b8b65
#
_cell.length_a   1.000
_cell.length_b   1.000
_cell.length_c   1.000
_cell.angle_alpha   90.00
_cell.angle_beta   90.00
_cell.angle_gamma   90.00
#
_symmetry.space_group_name_H-M   'P 1'
#
loop_
_entity.id
_entity.type
_entity.pdbx_description
1 polymer ?
#
loop_
_entity_poly.entity_id
_entity_poly.type
_entity_poly.pdbx_seq_one_letter_code
_entity_poly.pdbx_strand_id
1 'polypeptide(L)'
;KAMYHAAAMFGSPLMVATLAAGVRAMSEAGIGEKEALALLGPMAAATVANVEKQGLARSFSGPLARGDAATVKLHREALEEHPLVAHVYNSLAQLAVRDLPSANRAAIEAALGGGSLDNRSRRSKRH
;
A
#
# COMPACT_ATOMS: atom_id res chain seq x y z
N LYS A 1 2.37 -17.53 -19.32
CA LYS A 1 0.97 -17.84 -18.97
C LYS A 1 0.69 -17.65 -17.49
N ALA A 2 1.46 -18.28 -16.61
CA ALA A 2 1.31 -18.14 -15.16
C ALA A 2 1.49 -16.69 -14.68
N MET A 3 2.46 -15.97 -15.22
CA MET A 3 2.67 -14.55 -14.88
C MET A 3 1.49 -13.68 -15.29
N TYR A 4 0.89 -13.94 -16.43
CA TYR A 4 -0.32 -13.22 -16.86
C TYR A 4 -1.48 -13.44 -15.90
N HIS A 5 -1.72 -14.68 -15.48
CA HIS A 5 -2.78 -15.01 -14.51
C HIS A 5 -2.50 -14.39 -13.14
N ALA A 6 -1.26 -14.42 -12.67
CA ALA A 6 -0.85 -13.77 -11.42
C ALA A 6 -1.09 -12.25 -11.48
N ALA A 7 -0.76 -11.61 -12.60
CA ALA A 7 -0.99 -10.18 -12.80
C ALA A 7 -2.49 -9.83 -12.74
N ALA A 8 -3.33 -10.65 -13.36
CA ALA A 8 -4.78 -10.46 -13.37
C ALA A 8 -5.40 -10.47 -11.96
N MET A 9 -4.79 -11.19 -11.01
CA MET A 9 -5.22 -11.22 -9.61
C MET A 9 -5.26 -9.81 -8.99
N PHE A 10 -4.34 -8.93 -9.38
CA PHE A 10 -4.29 -7.57 -8.84
C PHE A 10 -5.44 -6.68 -9.31
N GLY A 11 -6.07 -7.04 -10.41
CA GLY A 11 -7.24 -6.31 -10.93
C GLY A 11 -8.57 -6.74 -10.31
N SER A 12 -8.62 -7.84 -9.60
CA SER A 12 -9.88 -8.34 -9.03
C SER A 12 -9.71 -8.92 -7.61
N PRO A 13 -9.36 -10.18 -7.38
CA PRO A 13 -9.39 -10.71 -6.01
C PRO A 13 -8.43 -9.99 -5.05
N LEU A 14 -7.25 -9.59 -5.48
CA LEU A 14 -6.33 -8.84 -4.62
C LEU A 14 -6.77 -7.39 -4.43
N MET A 15 -7.55 -6.82 -5.35
CA MET A 15 -8.22 -5.55 -5.15
C MET A 15 -9.25 -5.64 -4.03
N VAL A 16 -10.06 -6.69 -4.02
CA VAL A 16 -11.02 -6.96 -2.93
C VAL A 16 -10.28 -7.13 -1.59
N ALA A 17 -9.17 -7.84 -1.59
CA ALA A 17 -8.34 -8.02 -0.39
C ALA A 17 -7.75 -6.69 0.11
N THR A 18 -7.37 -5.79 -0.79
CA THR A 18 -6.90 -4.44 -0.44
C THR A 18 -8.00 -3.66 0.27
N LEU A 19 -9.22 -3.69 -0.24
CA LEU A 19 -10.37 -3.08 0.41
C LEU A 19 -10.66 -3.73 1.77
N ALA A 20 -10.54 -5.05 1.87
CA ALA A 20 -10.70 -5.77 3.13
C ALA A 20 -9.68 -5.34 4.19
N ALA A 21 -8.43 -5.08 3.79
CA ALA A 21 -7.42 -4.53 4.69
C ALA A 21 -7.81 -3.15 5.21
N GLY A 22 -8.34 -2.29 4.34
CA GLY A 22 -8.86 -0.97 4.72
C GLY A 22 -10.05 -1.06 5.68
N VAL A 23 -11.00 -1.96 5.41
CA VAL A 23 -12.15 -2.23 6.30
C VAL A 23 -11.67 -2.69 7.67
N ARG A 24 -10.71 -3.59 7.73
CA ARG A 24 -10.14 -4.08 8.99
C ARG A 24 -9.47 -2.95 9.78
N ALA A 25 -8.70 -2.08 9.13
CA ALA A 25 -8.09 -0.92 9.78
C ALA A 25 -9.15 0.05 10.32
N MET A 26 -10.21 0.32 9.57
CA MET A 26 -11.32 1.16 10.02
C MET A 26 -12.10 0.55 11.19
N SER A 27 -12.23 -0.77 11.23
CA SER A 27 -12.84 -1.48 12.35
C SER A 27 -12.12 -1.19 13.67
N GLU A 28 -10.79 -1.09 13.64
CA GLU A 28 -10.00 -0.72 14.81
C GLU A 28 -10.26 0.72 15.27
N ALA A 29 -10.68 1.60 14.36
CA ALA A 29 -11.12 2.96 14.68
C ALA A 29 -12.61 3.06 15.07
N GLY A 30 -13.29 1.92 15.21
CA GLY A 30 -14.70 1.86 15.59
C GLY A 30 -15.69 2.04 14.44
N ILE A 31 -15.23 1.96 13.20
CA ILE A 31 -16.07 2.11 11.99
C ILE A 31 -16.46 0.72 11.47
N GLY A 32 -17.76 0.44 11.40
CA GLY A 32 -18.28 -0.83 10.91
C GLY A 32 -18.06 -1.04 9.42
N GLU A 33 -18.15 -2.28 8.95
CA GLU A 33 -17.89 -2.67 7.55
C GLU A 33 -18.74 -1.89 6.56
N LYS A 34 -20.04 -1.74 6.80
CA LYS A 34 -20.95 -1.03 5.90
C LYS A 34 -20.53 0.44 5.71
N GLU A 35 -20.22 1.11 6.82
CA GLU A 35 -19.77 2.51 6.79
C GLU A 35 -18.38 2.63 6.15
N ALA A 36 -17.47 1.72 6.47
CA ALA A 36 -16.14 1.68 5.87
C ALA A 36 -16.21 1.52 4.35
N LEU A 37 -17.04 0.62 3.84
CA LEU A 37 -17.24 0.43 2.41
C LEU A 37 -17.93 1.63 1.74
N ALA A 38 -18.81 2.32 2.45
CA ALA A 38 -19.42 3.56 1.95
C ALA A 38 -18.38 4.69 1.75
N LEU A 39 -17.27 4.66 2.49
CA LEU A 39 -16.15 5.59 2.34
C LEU A 39 -15.12 5.09 1.30
N LEU A 40 -14.66 3.86 1.46
CA LEU A 40 -13.58 3.29 0.64
C LEU A 40 -14.03 2.94 -0.79
N GLY A 41 -15.26 2.49 -0.97
CA GLY A 41 -15.77 2.07 -2.27
C GLY A 41 -15.74 3.17 -3.33
N PRO A 42 -16.41 4.31 -3.10
CA PRO A 42 -16.35 5.45 -4.03
C PRO A 42 -14.94 5.97 -4.26
N MET A 43 -14.10 6.00 -3.23
CA MET A 43 -12.70 6.41 -3.32
C MET A 43 -11.92 5.48 -4.25
N ALA A 44 -12.04 4.17 -4.08
CA ALA A 44 -11.39 3.18 -4.93
C ALA A 44 -11.89 3.24 -6.38
N ALA A 45 -13.21 3.38 -6.58
CA ALA A 45 -13.80 3.51 -7.90
C ALA A 45 -13.27 4.76 -8.65
N ALA A 46 -13.19 5.88 -7.97
CA ALA A 46 -12.62 7.12 -8.54
C ALA A 46 -11.13 6.95 -8.87
N THR A 47 -10.38 6.28 -8.02
CA THR A 47 -8.95 6.00 -8.24
C THR A 47 -8.75 5.15 -9.49
N VAL A 48 -9.50 4.07 -9.64
CA VAL A 48 -9.42 3.19 -10.83
C VAL A 48 -9.79 3.96 -12.09
N ALA A 49 -10.86 4.77 -12.07
CA ALA A 49 -11.25 5.60 -13.19
C ALA A 49 -10.14 6.60 -13.60
N ASN A 50 -9.47 7.19 -12.62
CA ASN A 50 -8.34 8.09 -12.87
C ASN A 50 -7.16 7.35 -13.49
N VAL A 51 -6.83 6.15 -13.00
CA VAL A 51 -5.76 5.31 -13.57
C VAL A 51 -6.05 4.97 -15.03
N GLU A 52 -7.27 4.58 -15.36
CA GLU A 52 -7.68 4.29 -16.74
C GLU A 52 -7.56 5.52 -17.66
N LYS A 53 -7.90 6.70 -17.13
CA LYS A 53 -7.92 7.95 -17.89
C LYS A 53 -6.53 8.54 -18.10
N GLN A 54 -5.66 8.51 -17.10
CA GLN A 54 -4.41 9.29 -17.10
C GLN A 54 -3.16 8.48 -16.73
N GLY A 55 -3.30 7.19 -16.46
CA GLY A 55 -2.19 6.30 -16.13
C GLY A 55 -1.83 6.28 -14.65
N LEU A 56 -0.95 5.37 -14.28
CA LEU A 56 -0.54 5.13 -12.90
C LEU A 56 0.17 6.34 -12.27
N ALA A 57 1.16 6.88 -12.95
CA ALA A 57 2.00 7.94 -12.41
C ALA A 57 1.20 9.19 -12.01
N ARG A 58 0.27 9.62 -12.85
CA ARG A 58 -0.57 10.79 -12.58
C ARG A 58 -1.68 10.55 -11.57
N SER A 59 -2.00 9.30 -11.30
CA SER A 59 -3.05 8.92 -10.36
C SER A 59 -2.50 8.61 -8.97
N PHE A 60 -1.18 8.59 -8.82
CA PHE A 60 -0.52 8.35 -7.54
C PHE A 60 -0.49 9.62 -6.70
N SER A 61 -1.07 9.56 -5.49
CA SER A 61 -1.26 10.71 -4.60
C SER A 61 -1.04 10.33 -3.14
N GLY A 62 -1.27 11.27 -2.25
CA GLY A 62 -1.20 11.04 -0.83
C GLY A 62 0.21 11.16 -0.24
N PRO A 63 0.39 10.75 1.03
CA PRO A 63 1.66 10.90 1.75
C PRO A 63 2.85 10.24 1.07
N LEU A 64 2.64 9.08 0.44
CA LEU A 64 3.69 8.36 -0.29
C LEU A 64 4.18 9.15 -1.51
N ALA A 65 3.27 9.79 -2.22
CA ALA A 65 3.62 10.62 -3.38
C ALA A 65 4.28 11.93 -2.97
N ARG A 66 3.77 12.58 -1.92
CA ARG A 66 4.31 13.86 -1.41
C ARG A 66 5.62 13.72 -0.65
N GLY A 67 6.02 12.51 -0.28
CA GLY A 67 7.20 12.31 0.55
C GLY A 67 6.98 12.67 2.03
N ASP A 68 5.75 12.57 2.50
CA ASP A 68 5.38 12.88 3.89
C ASP A 68 5.70 11.68 4.80
N ALA A 69 6.98 11.55 5.11
CA ALA A 69 7.50 10.45 5.92
C ALA A 69 6.95 10.44 7.35
N ALA A 70 6.67 11.61 7.93
CA ALA A 70 6.10 11.71 9.27
C ALA A 70 4.71 11.08 9.35
N THR A 71 3.84 11.33 8.37
CA THR A 71 2.51 10.73 8.29
C THR A 71 2.60 9.21 8.07
N VAL A 72 3.48 8.76 7.19
CA VAL A 72 3.71 7.31 6.94
C VAL A 72 4.16 6.60 8.22
N LYS A 73 5.04 7.22 8.99
CA LYS A 73 5.49 6.68 10.28
C LYS A 73 4.34 6.55 11.27
N LEU A 74 3.45 7.55 11.38
CA LEU A 74 2.26 7.50 12.21
C LEU A 74 1.32 6.36 11.81
N HIS A 75 1.11 6.16 10.51
CA HIS A 75 0.30 5.03 10.01
C HIS A 75 0.91 3.69 10.40
N ARG A 76 2.21 3.56 10.26
CA ARG A 76 2.94 2.35 10.64
C ARG A 76 2.81 2.03 12.12
N GLU A 77 2.97 3.03 12.98
CA GLU A 77 2.79 2.89 14.43
C GLU A 77 1.35 2.48 14.77
N ALA A 78 0.35 3.08 14.10
CA ALA A 78 -1.05 2.71 14.30
C ALA A 78 -1.36 1.26 13.90
N LEU A 79 -0.65 0.72 12.91
CA LEU A 79 -0.84 -0.66 12.41
C LEU A 79 0.03 -1.70 13.13
N GLU A 80 0.88 -1.29 14.05
CA GLU A 80 1.88 -2.17 14.69
C GLU A 80 1.26 -3.41 15.36
N GLU A 81 0.11 -3.26 15.99
CA GLU A 81 -0.61 -4.35 16.64
C GLU A 81 -1.46 -5.22 15.70
N HIS A 82 -1.42 -4.91 14.40
CA HIS A 82 -2.18 -5.61 13.36
C HIS A 82 -1.23 -6.12 12.27
N PRO A 83 -0.43 -7.17 12.56
CA PRO A 83 0.73 -7.54 11.73
C PRO A 83 0.37 -7.85 10.27
N LEU A 84 -0.75 -8.49 10.01
CA LEU A 84 -1.13 -8.82 8.63
C LEU A 84 -1.48 -7.58 7.81
N VAL A 85 -2.25 -6.66 8.39
CA VAL A 85 -2.59 -5.37 7.74
C VAL A 85 -1.32 -4.52 7.57
N ALA A 86 -0.45 -4.49 8.58
CA ALA A 86 0.84 -3.81 8.51
C ALA A 86 1.72 -4.37 7.37
N HIS A 87 1.77 -5.68 7.19
CA HIS A 87 2.49 -6.31 6.10
C HIS A 87 1.96 -5.91 4.72
N VAL A 88 0.65 -5.91 4.55
CA VAL A 88 0.01 -5.47 3.30
C VAL A 88 0.33 -4.00 3.03
N TYR A 89 0.16 -3.14 4.02
CA TYR A 89 0.48 -1.72 3.92
C TYR A 89 1.94 -1.51 3.51
N ASN A 90 2.88 -2.13 4.21
CA ASN A 90 4.30 -1.96 3.96
C ASN A 90 4.72 -2.48 2.58
N SER A 91 4.22 -3.64 2.16
CA SER A 91 4.56 -4.22 0.86
C SER A 91 4.05 -3.37 -0.29
N LEU A 92 2.81 -2.90 -0.22
CA LEU A 92 2.23 -2.02 -1.24
C LEU A 92 2.91 -0.65 -1.25
N ALA A 93 3.21 -0.09 -0.07
CA ALA A 93 3.92 1.18 0.04
C ALA A 93 5.33 1.11 -0.54
N GLN A 94 6.08 0.04 -0.28
CA GLN A 94 7.40 -0.18 -0.84
C GLN A 94 7.36 -0.29 -2.36
N LEU A 95 6.42 -1.05 -2.91
CA LEU A 95 6.21 -1.15 -4.36
C LEU A 95 5.88 0.22 -4.97
N ALA A 96 4.97 0.96 -4.35
CA ALA A 96 4.56 2.28 -4.81
C ALA A 96 5.73 3.26 -4.86
N VAL A 97 6.52 3.33 -3.79
CA VAL A 97 7.68 4.24 -3.72
C VAL A 97 8.76 3.85 -4.74
N ARG A 98 8.90 2.56 -5.03
CA ARG A 98 9.88 2.06 -6.01
C ARG A 98 9.47 2.35 -7.45
N ASP A 99 8.22 2.12 -7.81
CA ASP A 99 7.74 2.11 -9.19
C ASP A 99 7.01 3.40 -9.60
N LEU A 100 6.56 4.21 -8.64
CA LEU A 100 5.74 5.39 -8.88
C LEU A 100 6.46 6.67 -8.44
N PRO A 101 6.06 7.85 -8.95
CA PRO A 101 6.68 9.12 -8.58
C PRO A 101 6.47 9.43 -7.09
N SER A 102 7.54 9.45 -6.33
CA SER A 102 7.54 9.78 -4.91
C SER A 102 8.59 10.86 -4.64
N ALA A 103 8.18 11.97 -4.05
CA ALA A 103 9.09 12.95 -3.53
C ALA A 103 9.81 12.38 -2.31
N ASN A 104 11.03 12.65 -2.02
CA ASN A 104 11.73 12.21 -0.82
C ASN A 104 11.66 10.67 -0.56
N ARG A 105 11.92 9.90 -1.59
CA ARG A 105 11.86 8.42 -1.56
C ARG A 105 12.66 7.81 -0.40
N ALA A 106 13.86 8.28 -0.15
CA ALA A 106 14.72 7.75 0.92
C ALA A 106 14.10 7.92 2.30
N ALA A 107 13.44 9.06 2.59
CA ALA A 107 12.77 9.29 3.85
C ALA A 107 11.54 8.39 4.02
N ILE A 108 10.79 8.16 2.95
CA ILE A 108 9.66 7.21 2.97
C ILE A 108 10.14 5.78 3.23
N GLU A 109 11.19 5.33 2.56
CA GLU A 109 11.77 4.00 2.77
C GLU A 109 12.25 3.82 4.22
N ALA A 110 12.87 4.83 4.80
CA ALA A 110 13.27 4.84 6.21
C ALA A 110 12.05 4.77 7.15
N ALA A 111 10.98 5.52 6.87
CA ALA A 111 9.73 5.49 7.63
C ALA A 111 9.04 4.12 7.57
N LEU A 112 9.19 3.39 6.47
CA LEU A 112 8.68 2.02 6.31
C LEU A 112 9.52 0.96 7.03
N GLY A 113 10.59 1.37 7.75
CA GLY A 113 11.37 0.46 8.59
C GLY A 113 12.59 -0.14 7.94
N GLY A 114 13.09 0.45 6.85
CA GLY A 114 14.39 0.13 6.25
C GLY A 114 14.57 -1.31 5.77
N GLY A 115 13.50 -2.11 5.66
CA GLY A 115 13.53 -3.46 5.13
C GLY A 115 13.53 -3.45 3.62
N SER A 116 14.62 -3.01 2.96
CA SER A 116 14.73 -3.20 1.53
C SER A 116 14.82 -4.69 1.22
N LEU A 117 14.12 -5.14 0.19
CA LEU A 117 14.19 -6.52 -0.31
C LEU A 117 15.64 -6.94 -0.66
N ASP A 118 16.53 -5.98 -0.86
CA ASP A 118 17.96 -6.20 -1.12
C ASP A 118 18.73 -6.74 0.10
N ASN A 119 18.21 -6.56 1.31
CA ASN A 119 18.93 -7.00 2.50
C ASN A 119 18.76 -8.50 2.81
N ARG A 120 17.77 -9.17 2.19
CA ARG A 120 17.58 -10.62 2.34
C ARG A 120 18.58 -11.43 1.51
N SER A 121 19.00 -10.92 0.36
CA SER A 121 19.98 -11.60 -0.49
C SER A 121 21.40 -11.53 0.09
N ARG A 122 21.71 -10.56 0.94
CA ARG A 122 23.02 -10.44 1.59
C ARG A 122 23.18 -11.34 2.82
N ARG A 123 22.09 -11.71 3.50
CA ARG A 123 22.13 -12.63 4.64
C ARG A 123 22.29 -14.09 4.22
N SER A 124 21.84 -14.48 3.04
CA SER A 124 21.95 -15.87 2.53
C SER A 124 23.35 -16.26 2.05
N LYS A 125 24.25 -15.30 1.88
CA LYS A 125 25.63 -15.57 1.41
C LYS A 125 26.68 -15.62 2.53
N ARG A 126 26.27 -15.63 3.81
CA ARG A 126 27.18 -15.71 4.96
C ARG A 126 27.03 -16.99 5.79
N HIS A 127 26.60 -18.07 5.17
CA HIS A 127 26.67 -19.40 5.78
C HIS A 127 27.26 -20.39 4.81
#